data_6aad4addd384e21fcaa91eee17598df7
#
_entry.id   6aad4addd384e21fcaa91eee17598df7
#
_cell.length_a   1.000
_cell.length_b   1.000
_cell.length_c   1.000
_cell.angle_alpha   90.00
_cell.angle_beta   90.00
_cell.angle_gamma   90.00
#
_symmetry.space_group_name_H-M   'P 1'
#
loop_
_entity.id
_entity.type
_entity.pdbx_description
1 polymer ?
#
loop_
_entity_poly.entity_id
_entity_poly.type
_entity_poly.pdbx_seq_one_letter_code
_entity_poly.pdbx_strand_id
1 'polypeptide(L)'
;MRKVFSMRSLFLALLVFLVPAASRAQVSLGVSIHVGPPALPVYVQPPCPQEGYLWTPGYWAYGDDGYYWVPGVWVAPPRVGVLWTPGYWGWNEGVYVFHAGYWGPHIGFYGGVNYGFGYGGVGFVGGEWRGGRFAYNTAVVNVNTTVIHNTYVNKTVIVNNTMVNRTSFSGGPGGINARPTREEMAASHESHIQPTAMQVSHQHLASTNRANFASENHGRPAAAAMSRVNTREANQQSRIANGVKSGQLAPRETSHLENREANINREVRTDRAANGGKLTSQERAQVNHQQNNTSKQIYNDKHNGNTDHAVQQHNSEQKHR
;
A
#
# COMPACT_ATOMS: atom_id res chain seq x y z
N MET A 1 -46.12 34.17 50.81
CA MET A 1 -44.67 33.85 50.64
C MET A 1 -44.41 33.42 49.22
N ARG A 2 -43.88 34.35 48.39
CA ARG A 2 -43.51 34.07 46.96
C ARG A 2 -42.12 33.50 46.95
N LYS A 3 -41.95 32.25 46.45
CA LYS A 3 -40.63 31.65 46.19
C LYS A 3 -40.13 32.16 44.83
N VAL A 4 -39.11 33.02 44.88
CA VAL A 4 -38.34 33.46 43.71
C VAL A 4 -37.41 32.32 43.30
N PHE A 5 -37.72 31.62 42.22
CA PHE A 5 -36.79 30.64 41.61
C PHE A 5 -35.70 31.41 40.85
N SER A 6 -34.47 31.21 41.30
CA SER A 6 -33.29 31.87 40.78
C SER A 6 -33.01 31.41 39.34
N MET A 7 -33.03 32.34 38.38
CA MET A 7 -32.74 32.20 36.96
C MET A 7 -31.24 31.87 36.65
N ARG A 8 -30.45 31.63 37.71
CA ARG A 8 -29.01 31.31 37.59
C ARG A 8 -28.70 29.83 37.28
N SER A 9 -29.65 28.93 37.50
CA SER A 9 -29.44 27.49 37.29
C SER A 9 -29.75 27.01 35.89
N LEU A 10 -30.35 27.84 35.02
CA LEU A 10 -30.70 27.46 33.64
C LEU A 10 -29.55 27.74 32.64
N PHE A 11 -28.58 28.59 33.01
CA PHE A 11 -27.45 28.91 32.15
C PHE A 11 -26.30 27.90 32.25
N LEU A 12 -26.26 27.03 33.26
CA LEU A 12 -25.17 26.06 33.42
C LEU A 12 -25.43 24.73 32.67
N ALA A 13 -26.69 24.48 32.30
CA ALA A 13 -27.05 23.23 31.61
C ALA A 13 -26.91 23.30 30.06
N LEU A 14 -26.70 24.49 29.48
CA LEU A 14 -26.61 24.67 28.02
C LEU A 14 -25.17 24.78 27.51
N LEU A 15 -24.17 24.65 28.37
CA LEU A 15 -22.75 24.83 28.01
C LEU A 15 -21.99 23.52 27.83
N VAL A 16 -22.67 22.35 27.89
CA VAL A 16 -22.02 21.03 27.85
C VAL A 16 -22.12 20.36 26.48
N PHE A 17 -22.80 20.95 25.46
CA PHE A 17 -22.97 20.33 24.13
C PHE A 17 -22.28 21.04 22.97
N LEU A 18 -21.33 21.93 23.20
CA LEU A 18 -20.43 22.43 22.20
C LEU A 18 -19.06 21.72 22.34
N VAL A 19 -19.05 20.38 22.15
CA VAL A 19 -17.81 19.71 21.77
C VAL A 19 -17.55 20.12 20.33
N PRO A 20 -16.52 20.93 20.02
CA PRO A 20 -16.15 21.14 18.63
C PRO A 20 -15.79 19.76 18.11
N ALA A 21 -16.46 19.31 17.05
CA ALA A 21 -15.97 18.23 16.22
C ALA A 21 -14.58 18.65 15.80
N ALA A 22 -13.54 18.15 16.48
CA ALA A 22 -12.18 18.33 16.08
C ALA A 22 -12.06 17.71 14.67
N SER A 23 -12.21 18.55 13.64
CA SER A 23 -11.79 18.24 12.31
C SER A 23 -10.34 17.80 12.46
N ARG A 24 -10.08 16.50 12.31
CA ARG A 24 -8.71 16.01 12.19
C ARG A 24 -8.19 16.57 10.89
N ALA A 25 -7.68 17.79 10.92
CA ALA A 25 -6.84 18.30 9.87
C ALA A 25 -5.69 17.30 9.76
N GLN A 26 -5.68 16.49 8.71
CA GLN A 26 -4.52 15.70 8.36
C GLN A 26 -3.40 16.70 8.07
N VAL A 27 -2.50 16.86 9.02
CA VAL A 27 -1.22 17.49 8.76
C VAL A 27 -0.47 16.52 7.87
N SER A 28 -0.62 16.69 6.57
CA SER A 28 0.36 16.20 5.60
C SER A 28 1.63 16.97 5.94
N LEU A 29 2.60 16.33 6.57
CA LEU A 29 3.95 16.85 6.70
C LEU A 29 4.50 16.90 5.28
N GLY A 30 4.31 18.05 4.62
CA GLY A 30 4.85 18.34 3.31
C GLY A 30 6.37 18.47 3.45
N VAL A 31 7.11 17.47 3.02
CA VAL A 31 8.55 17.58 2.85
C VAL A 31 8.77 18.47 1.63
N SER A 32 9.35 19.67 1.84
CA SER A 32 9.67 20.63 0.79
C SER A 32 11.14 20.48 0.40
N ILE A 33 11.43 20.19 -0.87
CA ILE A 33 12.76 19.84 -1.35
C ILE A 33 13.09 20.73 -2.57
N HIS A 34 14.31 21.24 -2.64
CA HIS A 34 14.77 22.09 -3.76
C HIS A 34 15.29 21.27 -4.96
N VAL A 35 15.57 20.00 -4.76
CA VAL A 35 16.09 19.08 -5.81
C VAL A 35 14.99 18.11 -6.20
N GLY A 36 14.67 18.01 -7.49
CA GLY A 36 13.66 17.07 -7.99
C GLY A 36 14.05 15.61 -7.80
N PRO A 37 13.05 14.70 -7.70
CA PRO A 37 13.34 13.29 -7.59
C PRO A 37 14.00 12.74 -8.86
N PRO A 38 14.82 11.66 -8.76
CA PRO A 38 15.42 11.04 -9.92
C PRO A 38 14.38 10.50 -10.91
N ALA A 39 14.79 10.24 -12.16
CA ALA A 39 13.92 9.61 -13.14
C ALA A 39 13.39 8.26 -12.67
N LEU A 40 12.18 7.88 -13.11
CA LEU A 40 11.61 6.56 -12.80
C LEU A 40 12.50 5.45 -13.38
N PRO A 41 12.80 4.39 -12.63
CA PRO A 41 13.51 3.22 -13.15
C PRO A 41 12.63 2.44 -14.13
N VAL A 42 13.25 1.82 -15.13
CA VAL A 42 12.59 0.86 -16.04
C VAL A 42 12.68 -0.53 -15.42
N TYR A 43 11.55 -1.22 -15.30
CA TYR A 43 11.49 -2.57 -14.76
C TYR A 43 10.34 -3.37 -15.35
N VAL A 44 10.37 -4.67 -15.15
CA VAL A 44 9.28 -5.57 -15.52
C VAL A 44 8.40 -5.77 -14.29
N GLN A 45 7.09 -5.58 -14.46
CA GLN A 45 6.13 -5.86 -13.41
C GLN A 45 6.15 -7.36 -13.08
N PRO A 46 6.30 -7.76 -11.81
CA PRO A 46 6.16 -9.15 -11.42
C PRO A 46 4.71 -9.62 -11.63
N PRO A 47 4.47 -10.90 -11.92
CA PRO A 47 3.11 -11.40 -12.10
C PRO A 47 2.29 -11.24 -10.81
N CYS A 48 0.99 -10.94 -10.99
CA CYS A 48 0.05 -10.81 -9.88
C CYS A 48 0.05 -12.08 -9.02
N PRO A 49 0.23 -11.99 -7.70
CA PRO A 49 0.37 -13.15 -6.83
C PRO A 49 -0.98 -13.86 -6.56
N GLN A 50 -2.09 -13.14 -6.60
CA GLN A 50 -3.42 -13.62 -6.22
C GLN A 50 -4.51 -12.73 -6.83
N GLU A 51 -5.70 -13.29 -7.10
CA GLU A 51 -6.87 -12.52 -7.53
C GLU A 51 -7.27 -11.43 -6.54
N GLY A 52 -7.74 -10.31 -7.06
CA GLY A 52 -8.19 -9.17 -6.27
C GLY A 52 -7.06 -8.23 -5.80
N TYR A 53 -5.78 -8.54 -6.08
CA TYR A 53 -4.69 -7.63 -5.76
C TYR A 53 -4.53 -6.57 -6.85
N LEU A 54 -4.32 -5.32 -6.45
CA LEU A 54 -4.07 -4.20 -7.34
C LEU A 54 -2.58 -3.82 -7.33
N TRP A 55 -2.08 -3.42 -8.49
CA TRP A 55 -0.71 -2.92 -8.60
C TRP A 55 -0.60 -1.52 -8.01
N THR A 56 0.34 -1.33 -7.10
CA THR A 56 0.78 -0.02 -6.64
C THR A 56 2.18 0.21 -7.19
N PRO A 57 2.37 1.17 -8.10
CA PRO A 57 3.65 1.38 -8.75
C PRO A 57 4.69 1.89 -7.77
N GLY A 58 5.97 1.64 -8.08
CA GLY A 58 7.07 2.18 -7.31
C GLY A 58 7.21 3.69 -7.50
N TYR A 59 7.76 4.35 -6.49
CA TYR A 59 7.95 5.80 -6.48
C TYR A 59 9.19 6.19 -5.66
N TRP A 60 9.70 7.39 -5.89
CA TRP A 60 10.71 7.98 -5.05
C TRP A 60 10.05 8.61 -3.83
N ALA A 61 10.41 8.15 -2.64
CA ALA A 61 10.11 8.83 -1.38
C ALA A 61 11.34 9.62 -0.93
N TYR A 62 11.19 10.44 0.11
CA TYR A 62 12.28 11.24 0.67
C TYR A 62 12.34 11.04 2.18
N GLY A 63 13.56 10.93 2.71
CA GLY A 63 13.85 10.81 4.14
C GLY A 63 15.11 11.60 4.50
N ASP A 64 15.64 11.36 5.68
CA ASP A 64 16.79 12.10 6.22
C ASP A 64 18.05 12.00 5.33
N ASP A 65 18.26 10.85 4.67
CA ASP A 65 19.37 10.59 3.77
C ASP A 65 19.05 10.88 2.29
N GLY A 66 17.94 11.57 1.99
CA GLY A 66 17.53 11.96 0.65
C GLY A 66 16.50 11.06 0.00
N TYR A 67 16.43 11.07 -1.34
CA TYR A 67 15.52 10.23 -2.10
C TYR A 67 15.85 8.75 -1.98
N TYR A 68 14.84 7.93 -1.68
CA TYR A 68 14.92 6.47 -1.73
C TYR A 68 13.78 5.87 -2.54
N TRP A 69 14.06 4.80 -3.22
CA TRP A 69 13.09 4.09 -4.05
C TRP A 69 12.22 3.17 -3.21
N VAL A 70 10.91 3.35 -3.30
CA VAL A 70 9.93 2.39 -2.78
C VAL A 70 9.52 1.49 -3.96
N PRO A 71 9.89 0.20 -3.96
CA PRO A 71 9.59 -0.69 -5.08
C PRO A 71 8.10 -0.87 -5.31
N GLY A 72 7.68 -1.01 -6.58
CA GLY A 72 6.29 -1.33 -6.89
C GLY A 72 5.88 -2.70 -6.33
N VAL A 73 4.62 -2.82 -5.92
CA VAL A 73 4.12 -4.01 -5.22
C VAL A 73 2.63 -4.26 -5.49
N TRP A 74 2.23 -5.53 -5.53
CA TRP A 74 0.83 -5.93 -5.56
C TRP A 74 0.22 -5.89 -4.15
N VAL A 75 -0.91 -5.20 -3.98
CA VAL A 75 -1.55 -4.96 -2.69
C VAL A 75 -3.00 -5.41 -2.71
N ALA A 76 -3.45 -6.09 -1.66
CA ALA A 76 -4.86 -6.29 -1.41
C ALA A 76 -5.51 -4.94 -1.07
N PRO A 77 -6.53 -4.48 -1.82
CA PRO A 77 -7.22 -3.23 -1.51
C PRO A 77 -7.93 -3.32 -0.14
N PRO A 78 -8.10 -2.21 0.57
CA PRO A 78 -8.75 -2.22 1.90
C PRO A 78 -10.23 -2.64 1.85
N ARG A 79 -10.88 -2.49 0.71
CA ARG A 79 -12.24 -2.99 0.42
C ARG A 79 -12.46 -3.15 -1.08
N VAL A 80 -13.48 -3.89 -1.45
CA VAL A 80 -13.97 -4.00 -2.83
C VAL A 80 -14.43 -2.62 -3.35
N GLY A 81 -14.19 -2.37 -4.64
CA GLY A 81 -14.68 -1.17 -5.32
C GLY A 81 -13.76 0.05 -5.23
N VAL A 82 -12.57 -0.07 -4.61
CA VAL A 82 -11.60 1.03 -4.57
C VAL A 82 -10.39 0.77 -5.47
N LEU A 83 -9.82 1.85 -5.99
CA LEU A 83 -8.63 1.89 -6.82
C LEU A 83 -7.54 2.70 -6.12
N TRP A 84 -6.29 2.44 -6.45
CA TRP A 84 -5.14 3.16 -5.90
C TRP A 84 -4.77 4.36 -6.78
N THR A 85 -4.84 5.57 -6.25
CA THR A 85 -4.23 6.76 -6.85
C THR A 85 -2.79 6.87 -6.37
N PRO A 86 -1.78 6.76 -7.25
CA PRO A 86 -0.38 6.86 -6.86
C PRO A 86 -0.04 8.24 -6.26
N GLY A 87 0.86 8.26 -5.27
CA GLY A 87 1.46 9.51 -4.83
C GLY A 87 2.43 10.07 -5.88
N TYR A 88 2.65 11.38 -5.90
CA TYR A 88 3.53 12.04 -6.85
C TYR A 88 4.20 13.28 -6.24
N TRP A 89 5.29 13.72 -6.85
CA TRP A 89 5.95 14.97 -6.53
C TRP A 89 5.41 16.07 -7.42
N GLY A 90 4.94 17.17 -6.82
CA GLY A 90 4.49 18.38 -7.48
C GLY A 90 5.44 19.55 -7.22
N TRP A 91 5.71 20.39 -8.23
CA TRP A 91 6.44 21.62 -8.07
C TRP A 91 5.52 22.74 -7.60
N ASN A 92 5.92 23.44 -6.55
CA ASN A 92 5.22 24.58 -6.00
C ASN A 92 6.21 25.66 -5.58
N GLU A 93 6.23 26.78 -6.27
CA GLU A 93 6.96 28.01 -5.92
C GLU A 93 8.43 27.79 -5.46
N GLY A 94 9.19 26.98 -6.21
CA GLY A 94 10.62 26.76 -5.94
C GLY A 94 10.94 25.48 -5.17
N VAL A 95 9.93 24.71 -4.75
CA VAL A 95 10.12 23.46 -3.98
C VAL A 95 9.28 22.32 -4.55
N TYR A 96 9.76 21.09 -4.37
CA TYR A 96 8.99 19.89 -4.65
C TYR A 96 8.23 19.47 -3.39
N VAL A 97 6.93 19.21 -3.55
CA VAL A 97 6.03 18.75 -2.48
C VAL A 97 5.50 17.37 -2.84
N PHE A 98 5.56 16.43 -1.90
CA PHE A 98 5.01 15.10 -2.12
C PHE A 98 3.51 15.06 -1.81
N HIS A 99 2.73 14.65 -2.78
CA HIS A 99 1.31 14.36 -2.64
C HIS A 99 1.16 12.86 -2.41
N ALA A 100 0.71 12.47 -1.22
CA ALA A 100 0.57 11.06 -0.86
C ALA A 100 -0.50 10.35 -1.69
N GLY A 101 -0.25 9.08 -2.04
CA GLY A 101 -1.26 8.24 -2.69
C GLY A 101 -2.36 7.81 -1.71
N TYR A 102 -3.50 7.39 -2.27
CA TYR A 102 -4.67 7.00 -1.50
C TYR A 102 -5.53 5.96 -2.25
N TRP A 103 -6.42 5.30 -1.53
CA TRP A 103 -7.46 4.45 -2.09
C TRP A 103 -8.78 5.22 -2.19
N GLY A 104 -9.41 5.19 -3.36
CA GLY A 104 -10.70 5.83 -3.61
C GLY A 104 -11.54 5.07 -4.63
N PRO A 105 -12.85 5.40 -4.77
CA PRO A 105 -13.71 4.79 -5.79
C PRO A 105 -13.23 5.10 -7.22
N HIS A 106 -12.65 6.27 -7.42
CA HIS A 106 -12.09 6.72 -8.70
C HIS A 106 -10.63 7.14 -8.54
N ILE A 107 -9.91 7.15 -9.66
CA ILE A 107 -8.52 7.60 -9.72
C ILE A 107 -8.51 9.13 -9.77
N GLY A 108 -7.79 9.74 -8.83
CA GLY A 108 -7.51 11.17 -8.85
C GLY A 108 -6.26 11.52 -9.63
N PHE A 109 -5.92 12.80 -9.63
CA PHE A 109 -4.71 13.29 -10.28
C PHE A 109 -3.44 12.78 -9.58
N TYR A 110 -2.51 12.29 -10.36
CA TYR A 110 -1.20 11.82 -9.89
C TYR A 110 -0.03 12.45 -10.69
N GLY A 111 -0.14 13.74 -10.94
CA GLY A 111 0.93 14.55 -11.54
C GLY A 111 1.14 14.36 -13.03
N GLY A 112 0.31 13.61 -13.73
CA GLY A 112 0.56 13.23 -15.13
C GLY A 112 1.71 12.22 -15.29
N VAL A 113 2.23 11.65 -14.19
CA VAL A 113 3.39 10.75 -14.16
C VAL A 113 3.04 9.40 -14.79
N ASN A 114 3.79 8.98 -15.80
CA ASN A 114 3.63 7.67 -16.39
C ASN A 114 4.39 6.61 -15.56
N TYR A 115 3.69 5.97 -14.61
CA TYR A 115 4.24 4.88 -13.80
C TYR A 115 4.24 3.51 -14.53
N GLY A 116 3.62 3.43 -15.71
CA GLY A 116 3.42 2.16 -16.43
C GLY A 116 2.35 1.27 -15.80
N PHE A 117 2.18 0.07 -16.37
CA PHE A 117 1.32 -1.00 -15.84
C PHE A 117 -0.12 -0.56 -15.55
N GLY A 118 -0.66 0.26 -16.43
CA GLY A 118 -2.02 0.81 -16.32
C GLY A 118 -2.09 2.24 -15.82
N TYR A 119 -1.03 2.81 -15.28
CA TYR A 119 -0.91 4.22 -14.86
C TYR A 119 -0.13 5.03 -15.91
N GLY A 120 -0.82 5.47 -16.95
CA GLY A 120 -0.21 6.16 -18.10
C GLY A 120 -0.13 7.69 -17.98
N GLY A 121 -0.35 8.25 -16.80
CA GLY A 121 -0.36 9.71 -16.55
C GLY A 121 -1.76 10.26 -16.27
N VAL A 122 -2.81 9.61 -16.77
CA VAL A 122 -4.21 9.97 -16.52
C VAL A 122 -5.02 8.69 -16.28
N GLY A 123 -5.83 8.67 -15.23
CA GLY A 123 -6.69 7.55 -14.88
C GLY A 123 -5.94 6.23 -14.66
N PHE A 124 -6.68 5.11 -14.79
CA PHE A 124 -6.11 3.76 -14.66
C PHE A 124 -6.76 2.81 -15.68
N VAL A 125 -5.93 2.09 -16.42
CA VAL A 125 -6.35 1.16 -17.47
C VAL A 125 -5.88 -0.29 -17.24
N GLY A 126 -5.30 -0.57 -16.07
CA GLY A 126 -4.78 -1.88 -15.70
C GLY A 126 -5.84 -2.89 -15.26
N GLY A 127 -7.08 -2.44 -15.05
CA GLY A 127 -8.20 -3.29 -14.67
C GLY A 127 -9.38 -2.49 -14.14
N GLU A 128 -10.46 -3.19 -13.82
CA GLU A 128 -11.71 -2.58 -13.31
C GLU A 128 -12.47 -3.53 -12.40
N TRP A 129 -13.33 -2.98 -11.56
CA TRP A 129 -14.25 -3.76 -10.73
C TRP A 129 -15.50 -4.15 -11.51
N ARG A 130 -15.80 -5.45 -11.58
CA ARG A 130 -17.00 -6.03 -12.20
C ARG A 130 -17.69 -6.97 -11.22
N GLY A 131 -18.89 -6.65 -10.79
CA GLY A 131 -19.66 -7.52 -9.89
C GLY A 131 -18.91 -7.92 -8.60
N GLY A 132 -18.15 -7.02 -8.00
CA GLY A 132 -17.38 -7.27 -6.78
C GLY A 132 -16.05 -8.01 -6.98
N ARG A 133 -15.69 -8.35 -8.22
CA ARG A 133 -14.40 -8.97 -8.59
C ARG A 133 -13.57 -8.00 -9.42
N PHE A 134 -12.26 -8.02 -9.23
CA PHE A 134 -11.37 -7.20 -10.04
C PHE A 134 -10.99 -7.95 -11.33
N ALA A 135 -11.27 -7.34 -12.48
CA ALA A 135 -10.93 -7.83 -13.80
C ALA A 135 -9.66 -7.14 -14.29
N TYR A 136 -8.65 -7.89 -14.71
CA TYR A 136 -7.33 -7.39 -15.10
C TYR A 136 -7.23 -7.20 -16.62
N ASN A 137 -6.71 -6.06 -17.05
CA ASN A 137 -6.37 -5.82 -18.45
C ASN A 137 -4.99 -6.40 -18.79
N THR A 138 -4.95 -7.59 -19.36
CA THR A 138 -3.70 -8.30 -19.68
C THR A 138 -2.87 -7.62 -20.77
N ALA A 139 -3.42 -6.61 -21.46
CA ALA A 139 -2.66 -5.82 -22.42
C ALA A 139 -1.61 -4.91 -21.73
N VAL A 140 -1.79 -4.57 -20.47
CA VAL A 140 -0.93 -3.60 -19.74
C VAL A 140 -0.42 -4.09 -18.39
N VAL A 141 -1.03 -5.14 -17.80
CA VAL A 141 -0.59 -5.70 -16.52
C VAL A 141 -0.15 -7.16 -16.67
N ASN A 142 0.86 -7.54 -15.89
CA ASN A 142 1.41 -8.89 -15.90
C ASN A 142 0.61 -9.79 -14.95
N VAL A 143 -0.24 -10.64 -15.50
CA VAL A 143 -0.99 -11.66 -14.76
C VAL A 143 -0.79 -13.04 -15.34
N ASN A 144 -0.73 -14.05 -14.47
CA ASN A 144 -0.74 -15.45 -14.89
C ASN A 144 -2.20 -15.91 -15.05
N THR A 145 -2.67 -16.07 -16.27
CA THR A 145 -4.05 -16.43 -16.60
C THR A 145 -4.44 -17.85 -16.17
N THR A 146 -3.48 -18.70 -15.81
CA THR A 146 -3.76 -20.01 -15.21
C THR A 146 -4.17 -19.92 -13.73
N VAL A 147 -3.88 -18.78 -13.08
CA VAL A 147 -4.18 -18.51 -11.66
C VAL A 147 -5.20 -17.40 -11.50
N ILE A 148 -5.17 -16.42 -12.41
CA ILE A 148 -6.06 -15.26 -12.43
C ILE A 148 -7.04 -15.43 -13.58
N HIS A 149 -8.28 -15.73 -13.29
CA HIS A 149 -9.30 -16.05 -14.30
C HIS A 149 -10.12 -14.84 -14.76
N ASN A 150 -10.20 -13.80 -13.91
CA ASN A 150 -10.99 -12.61 -14.21
C ASN A 150 -10.15 -11.61 -15.00
N THR A 151 -10.03 -11.83 -16.31
CA THR A 151 -9.17 -11.03 -17.20
C THR A 151 -9.91 -10.57 -18.45
N TYR A 152 -9.42 -9.50 -19.05
CA TYR A 152 -9.84 -9.02 -20.35
C TYR A 152 -8.65 -8.40 -21.11
N VAL A 153 -8.82 -8.15 -22.41
CA VAL A 153 -7.82 -7.50 -23.25
C VAL A 153 -8.40 -6.23 -23.85
N ASN A 154 -7.87 -5.09 -23.46
CA ASN A 154 -8.13 -3.82 -24.12
C ASN A 154 -6.81 -3.23 -24.65
N LYS A 155 -6.57 -3.36 -25.96
CA LYS A 155 -5.36 -2.88 -26.65
C LYS A 155 -5.43 -1.40 -27.03
N THR A 156 -6.61 -0.78 -27.02
CA THR A 156 -6.79 0.64 -27.41
C THR A 156 -5.94 1.58 -26.55
N VAL A 157 -5.65 1.17 -25.31
CA VAL A 157 -4.84 1.92 -24.36
C VAL A 157 -3.32 1.86 -24.61
N ILE A 158 -2.83 0.92 -25.46
CA ILE A 158 -1.40 0.76 -25.74
C ILE A 158 -0.90 1.85 -26.70
N VAL A 159 -1.75 2.32 -27.62
CA VAL A 159 -1.38 3.24 -28.70
C VAL A 159 -0.92 4.61 -28.16
N ASN A 160 -1.40 5.03 -26.99
CA ASN A 160 -1.05 6.31 -26.37
C ASN A 160 0.16 6.25 -25.41
N ASN A 161 0.74 5.06 -25.20
CA ASN A 161 1.73 4.85 -24.14
C ASN A 161 3.16 4.68 -24.66
N THR A 162 3.44 5.00 -25.94
CA THR A 162 4.75 4.83 -26.58
C THR A 162 5.78 5.93 -26.25
N MET A 163 5.38 6.97 -25.56
CA MET A 163 6.32 7.96 -25.04
C MET A 163 6.78 7.54 -23.65
N VAL A 164 7.93 6.91 -23.55
CA VAL A 164 8.61 6.58 -22.29
C VAL A 164 9.16 7.85 -21.65
N ASN A 165 8.27 8.71 -21.20
CA ASN A 165 8.65 9.81 -20.30
C ASN A 165 8.93 9.21 -18.93
N ARG A 166 10.20 9.24 -18.50
CA ARG A 166 10.64 8.74 -17.20
C ARG A 166 10.65 9.81 -16.11
N THR A 167 10.11 10.99 -16.40
CA THR A 167 10.01 12.08 -15.42
C THR A 167 9.09 11.65 -14.28
N SER A 168 9.58 11.79 -13.06
CA SER A 168 8.93 11.31 -11.82
C SER A 168 8.18 12.39 -11.06
N PHE A 169 8.03 13.59 -11.63
CA PHE A 169 7.41 14.75 -10.99
C PHE A 169 6.64 15.65 -11.97
N SER A 170 5.72 16.41 -11.44
CA SER A 170 4.84 17.34 -12.15
C SER A 170 5.26 18.78 -11.90
N GLY A 171 5.29 19.59 -12.95
CA GLY A 171 5.63 21.01 -12.88
C GLY A 171 7.12 21.29 -12.66
N GLY A 172 7.49 22.57 -12.71
CA GLY A 172 8.88 23.00 -12.54
C GLY A 172 9.80 22.70 -13.73
N PRO A 173 11.09 23.02 -13.61
CA PRO A 173 12.06 22.78 -14.68
C PRO A 173 12.24 21.29 -14.96
N GLY A 174 11.96 20.84 -16.18
CA GLY A 174 12.05 19.44 -16.60
C GLY A 174 10.92 18.53 -16.12
N GLY A 175 9.95 19.06 -15.38
CA GLY A 175 8.77 18.32 -14.92
C GLY A 175 7.69 18.17 -15.99
N ILE A 176 6.72 17.30 -15.70
CA ILE A 176 5.57 17.07 -16.55
C ILE A 176 4.60 18.25 -16.44
N ASN A 177 4.22 18.84 -17.56
CA ASN A 177 3.20 19.87 -17.59
C ASN A 177 1.82 19.24 -17.79
N ALA A 178 1.25 18.70 -16.72
CA ALA A 178 -0.08 18.10 -16.71
C ALA A 178 -1.02 18.90 -15.80
N ARG A 179 -2.30 18.88 -16.16
CA ARG A 179 -3.39 19.42 -15.34
C ARG A 179 -4.40 18.31 -15.07
N PRO A 180 -5.05 18.31 -13.89
CA PRO A 180 -6.08 17.33 -13.60
C PRO A 180 -7.26 17.48 -14.57
N THR A 181 -7.82 16.35 -15.00
CA THR A 181 -9.09 16.31 -15.73
C THR A 181 -10.25 16.66 -14.79
N ARG A 182 -11.45 16.81 -15.34
CA ARG A 182 -12.66 17.07 -14.52
C ARG A 182 -12.98 15.88 -13.62
N GLU A 183 -12.78 14.68 -14.11
CA GLU A 183 -13.00 13.43 -13.39
C GLU A 183 -11.97 13.29 -12.24
N GLU A 184 -10.69 13.56 -12.49
CA GLU A 184 -9.65 13.56 -11.46
C GLU A 184 -9.87 14.62 -10.38
N MET A 185 -10.37 15.81 -10.77
CA MET A 185 -10.78 16.83 -9.81
C MET A 185 -11.98 16.40 -8.98
N ALA A 186 -12.99 15.78 -9.59
CA ALA A 186 -14.13 15.23 -8.85
C ALA A 186 -13.67 14.16 -7.85
N ALA A 187 -12.79 13.24 -8.27
CA ALA A 187 -12.22 12.21 -7.41
C ALA A 187 -11.49 12.79 -6.19
N SER A 188 -10.86 13.97 -6.30
CA SER A 188 -10.18 14.60 -5.17
C SER A 188 -11.11 15.02 -4.02
N HIS A 189 -12.40 15.15 -4.28
CA HIS A 189 -13.43 15.49 -3.28
C HIS A 189 -14.15 14.29 -2.68
N GLU A 190 -13.84 13.08 -3.15
CA GLU A 190 -14.42 11.84 -2.64
C GLU A 190 -13.80 11.42 -1.29
N SER A 191 -14.43 10.44 -0.64
CA SER A 191 -13.86 9.83 0.58
C SER A 191 -12.67 8.95 0.23
N HIS A 192 -11.52 9.25 0.81
CA HIS A 192 -10.28 8.53 0.60
C HIS A 192 -9.94 7.62 1.79
N ILE A 193 -9.35 6.46 1.48
CA ILE A 193 -8.79 5.55 2.48
C ILE A 193 -7.26 5.64 2.38
N GLN A 194 -6.62 5.73 3.53
CA GLN A 194 -5.17 5.83 3.64
C GLN A 194 -4.47 4.56 3.14
N PRO A 195 -3.16 4.62 2.84
CA PRO A 195 -2.38 3.43 2.54
C PRO A 195 -2.59 2.33 3.57
N THR A 196 -2.66 1.09 3.12
CA THR A 196 -2.80 -0.08 3.99
C THR A 196 -1.57 -0.25 4.89
N ALA A 197 -1.70 -0.96 6.00
CA ALA A 197 -0.59 -1.27 6.89
C ALA A 197 0.58 -1.95 6.13
N MET A 198 0.28 -2.78 5.12
CA MET A 198 1.28 -3.41 4.25
C MET A 198 2.05 -2.36 3.44
N GLN A 199 1.38 -1.37 2.86
CA GLN A 199 2.03 -0.30 2.10
C GLN A 199 2.93 0.56 3.00
N VAL A 200 2.47 0.89 4.20
CA VAL A 200 3.25 1.65 5.20
C VAL A 200 4.49 0.85 5.63
N SER A 201 4.33 -0.42 5.96
CA SER A 201 5.44 -1.31 6.32
C SER A 201 6.44 -1.47 5.18
N HIS A 202 5.94 -1.61 3.94
CA HIS A 202 6.77 -1.70 2.75
C HIS A 202 7.60 -0.43 2.50
N GLN A 203 7.00 0.75 2.66
CA GLN A 203 7.71 2.02 2.57
C GLN A 203 8.78 2.14 3.67
N HIS A 204 8.46 1.75 4.91
CA HIS A 204 9.42 1.75 6.02
C HIS A 204 10.61 0.81 5.73
N LEU A 205 10.36 -0.42 5.27
CA LEU A 205 11.44 -1.34 4.88
C LEU A 205 12.30 -0.77 3.74
N ALA A 206 11.70 -0.04 2.81
CA ALA A 206 12.43 0.61 1.74
C ALA A 206 13.35 1.73 2.26
N SER A 207 12.91 2.51 3.25
CA SER A 207 13.69 3.60 3.85
C SER A 207 14.86 3.13 4.71
N THR A 208 14.84 1.89 5.19
CA THR A 208 15.96 1.32 5.98
C THR A 208 17.00 0.60 5.12
N ASN A 209 16.75 0.41 3.83
CA ASN A 209 17.67 -0.28 2.93
C ASN A 209 18.50 0.74 2.13
N ARG A 210 19.79 0.86 2.44
CA ARG A 210 20.72 1.80 1.76
C ARG A 210 20.78 1.61 0.24
N ALA A 211 20.61 0.40 -0.27
CA ALA A 211 20.61 0.14 -1.71
C ALA A 211 19.44 0.82 -2.47
N ASN A 212 18.41 1.28 -1.75
CA ASN A 212 17.30 2.01 -2.33
C ASN A 212 17.56 3.51 -2.45
N PHE A 213 18.55 4.06 -1.74
CA PHE A 213 18.83 5.49 -1.78
C PHE A 213 19.45 5.91 -3.10
N ALA A 214 19.01 7.05 -3.62
CA ALA A 214 19.51 7.61 -4.87
C ALA A 214 21.00 7.97 -4.82
N SER A 215 21.50 8.35 -3.65
CA SER A 215 22.93 8.58 -3.38
C SER A 215 23.78 7.33 -3.60
N GLU A 216 23.24 6.15 -3.33
CA GLU A 216 23.95 4.87 -3.45
C GLU A 216 23.77 4.22 -4.83
N ASN A 217 22.53 4.28 -5.36
CA ASN A 217 22.17 3.57 -6.61
C ASN A 217 22.16 4.47 -7.86
N HIS A 218 22.48 5.77 -7.70
CA HIS A 218 22.50 6.75 -8.78
C HIS A 218 21.18 6.78 -9.62
N GLY A 219 20.04 6.63 -8.93
CA GLY A 219 18.72 6.57 -9.56
C GLY A 219 18.40 5.24 -10.27
N ARG A 220 19.18 4.17 -10.03
CA ARG A 220 19.02 2.83 -10.62
C ARG A 220 18.91 1.75 -9.54
N PRO A 221 17.78 1.68 -8.80
CA PRO A 221 17.62 0.69 -7.75
C PRO A 221 17.68 -0.73 -8.31
N ALA A 222 18.39 -1.63 -7.62
CA ALA A 222 18.56 -3.03 -8.04
C ALA A 222 17.24 -3.80 -8.06
N ALA A 223 16.29 -3.43 -7.18
CA ALA A 223 14.95 -4.01 -7.10
C ALA A 223 13.90 -2.91 -7.31
N ALA A 224 13.53 -2.64 -8.55
CA ALA A 224 12.51 -1.64 -8.86
C ALA A 224 11.07 -2.10 -8.59
N ALA A 225 10.86 -3.42 -8.44
CA ALA A 225 9.58 -4.00 -8.02
C ALA A 225 9.79 -5.16 -7.05
N MET A 226 8.86 -5.32 -6.12
CA MET A 226 8.91 -6.40 -5.15
C MET A 226 8.63 -7.75 -5.82
N SER A 227 9.46 -8.74 -5.56
CA SER A 227 9.24 -10.09 -6.10
C SER A 227 7.95 -10.72 -5.54
N ARG A 228 7.38 -11.69 -6.27
CA ARG A 228 6.17 -12.40 -5.81
C ARG A 228 6.34 -13.02 -4.41
N VAL A 229 7.49 -13.59 -4.13
CA VAL A 229 7.80 -14.20 -2.82
C VAL A 229 7.77 -13.14 -1.71
N ASN A 230 8.46 -12.03 -1.90
CA ASN A 230 8.51 -10.94 -0.92
C ASN A 230 7.14 -10.23 -0.77
N THR A 231 6.37 -10.10 -1.86
CA THR A 231 5.00 -9.56 -1.80
C THR A 231 4.11 -10.42 -0.92
N ARG A 232 4.19 -11.75 -1.07
CA ARG A 232 3.38 -12.67 -0.27
C ARG A 232 3.76 -12.62 1.19
N GLU A 233 5.05 -12.58 1.49
CA GLU A 233 5.58 -12.40 2.84
C GLU A 233 5.04 -11.13 3.49
N ALA A 234 5.19 -9.97 2.84
CA ALA A 234 4.69 -8.70 3.37
C ALA A 234 3.17 -8.72 3.64
N ASN A 235 2.40 -9.37 2.76
CA ASN A 235 0.96 -9.54 2.96
C ASN A 235 0.63 -10.48 4.13
N GLN A 236 1.40 -11.55 4.34
CA GLN A 236 1.24 -12.46 5.48
C GLN A 236 1.56 -11.75 6.78
N GLN A 237 2.66 -11.01 6.86
CA GLN A 237 3.02 -10.17 8.01
C GLN A 237 1.93 -9.13 8.34
N SER A 238 1.39 -8.46 7.32
CA SER A 238 0.29 -7.51 7.52
C SER A 238 -0.97 -8.19 8.09
N ARG A 239 -1.29 -9.40 7.63
CA ARG A 239 -2.45 -10.19 8.13
C ARG A 239 -2.24 -10.64 9.59
N ILE A 240 -1.01 -11.02 9.96
CA ILE A 240 -0.64 -11.36 11.34
C ILE A 240 -0.79 -10.10 12.22
N ALA A 241 -0.17 -8.98 11.83
CA ALA A 241 -0.27 -7.71 12.58
C ALA A 241 -1.72 -7.24 12.77
N ASN A 242 -2.55 -7.33 11.72
CA ASN A 242 -3.97 -7.01 11.82
C ASN A 242 -4.73 -7.99 12.74
N GLY A 243 -4.38 -9.27 12.73
CA GLY A 243 -4.95 -10.27 13.62
C GLY A 243 -4.64 -9.99 15.09
N VAL A 244 -3.40 -9.60 15.39
CA VAL A 244 -2.97 -9.16 16.72
C VAL A 244 -3.72 -7.90 17.14
N LYS A 245 -3.74 -6.87 16.29
CA LYS A 245 -4.42 -5.59 16.58
C LYS A 245 -5.92 -5.74 16.84
N SER A 246 -6.57 -6.67 16.14
CA SER A 246 -8.01 -6.94 16.31
C SER A 246 -8.33 -7.97 17.41
N GLY A 247 -7.32 -8.53 18.08
CA GLY A 247 -7.48 -9.58 19.10
C GLY A 247 -7.92 -10.94 18.51
N GLN A 248 -7.86 -11.11 17.18
CA GLN A 248 -8.20 -12.37 16.50
C GLN A 248 -7.10 -13.42 16.60
N LEU A 249 -5.87 -13.04 16.91
CA LEU A 249 -4.74 -13.93 17.11
C LEU A 249 -4.29 -13.90 18.56
N ALA A 250 -4.29 -15.06 19.20
CA ALA A 250 -3.72 -15.21 20.54
C ALA A 250 -2.18 -15.09 20.50
N PRO A 251 -1.51 -14.70 21.61
CA PRO A 251 -0.05 -14.52 21.66
C PRO A 251 0.74 -15.75 21.23
N ARG A 252 0.27 -16.96 21.58
CA ARG A 252 0.90 -18.23 21.19
C ARG A 252 0.81 -18.48 19.68
N GLU A 253 -0.33 -18.21 19.07
CA GLU A 253 -0.56 -18.32 17.62
C GLU A 253 0.29 -17.32 16.85
N THR A 254 0.32 -16.07 17.32
CA THR A 254 1.19 -15.01 16.78
C THR A 254 2.65 -15.46 16.77
N SER A 255 3.17 -15.94 17.91
CA SER A 255 4.56 -16.40 18.02
C SER A 255 4.85 -17.57 17.07
N HIS A 256 3.91 -18.50 16.90
CA HIS A 256 4.06 -19.63 15.97
C HIS A 256 4.10 -19.16 14.50
N LEU A 257 3.22 -18.24 14.12
CA LEU A 257 3.17 -17.67 12.77
C LEU A 257 4.44 -16.88 12.44
N GLU A 258 4.90 -16.02 13.37
CA GLU A 258 6.13 -15.24 13.22
C GLU A 258 7.37 -16.14 13.08
N ASN A 259 7.46 -17.21 13.83
CA ASN A 259 8.55 -18.18 13.70
C ASN A 259 8.54 -18.88 12.32
N ARG A 260 7.36 -19.20 11.78
CA ARG A 260 7.25 -19.77 10.42
C ARG A 260 7.72 -18.80 9.36
N GLU A 261 7.27 -17.54 9.43
CA GLU A 261 7.70 -16.49 8.51
C GLU A 261 9.21 -16.25 8.59
N ALA A 262 9.77 -16.20 9.80
CA ALA A 262 11.21 -16.04 10.01
C ALA A 262 12.02 -17.19 9.39
N ASN A 263 11.50 -18.44 9.45
CA ASN A 263 12.15 -19.60 8.83
C ASN A 263 12.12 -19.53 7.30
N ILE A 264 10.96 -19.22 6.71
CA ILE A 264 10.82 -19.01 5.25
C ILE A 264 11.78 -17.91 4.78
N ASN A 265 11.87 -16.80 5.50
CA ASN A 265 12.76 -15.68 5.17
C ASN A 265 14.23 -16.05 5.25
N ARG A 266 14.61 -16.85 6.23
CA ARG A 266 15.98 -17.35 6.35
C ARG A 266 16.33 -18.25 5.17
N GLU A 267 15.45 -19.19 4.80
CA GLU A 267 15.60 -20.05 3.64
C GLU A 267 15.75 -19.24 2.35
N VAL A 268 14.82 -18.33 2.07
CA VAL A 268 14.87 -17.44 0.88
C VAL A 268 16.18 -16.65 0.80
N ARG A 269 16.69 -16.13 1.93
CA ARG A 269 17.99 -15.42 1.95
C ARG A 269 19.15 -16.33 1.67
N THR A 270 19.16 -17.52 2.26
CA THR A 270 20.23 -18.52 2.06
C THR A 270 20.28 -18.98 0.60
N ASP A 271 19.12 -19.35 0.04
CA ASP A 271 19.00 -19.81 -1.35
C ASP A 271 19.42 -18.72 -2.35
N ARG A 272 18.99 -17.48 -2.12
CA ARG A 272 19.43 -16.35 -2.94
C ARG A 272 20.92 -16.10 -2.85
N ALA A 273 21.51 -16.19 -1.66
CA ALA A 273 22.94 -16.03 -1.49
C ALA A 273 23.73 -17.09 -2.25
N ALA A 274 23.24 -18.33 -2.25
CA ALA A 274 23.85 -19.45 -2.98
C ALA A 274 23.71 -19.31 -4.51
N ASN A 275 22.64 -18.65 -5.00
CA ASN A 275 22.27 -18.61 -6.43
C ASN A 275 22.38 -17.21 -7.06
N GLY A 276 23.31 -16.37 -6.63
CA GLY A 276 23.55 -15.04 -7.22
C GLY A 276 22.35 -14.08 -7.11
N GLY A 277 21.62 -14.13 -5.99
CA GLY A 277 20.48 -13.24 -5.70
C GLY A 277 19.13 -13.73 -6.19
N LYS A 278 19.03 -14.91 -6.81
CA LYS A 278 17.80 -15.46 -7.39
C LYS A 278 17.45 -16.80 -6.76
N LEU A 279 16.17 -17.14 -6.75
CA LEU A 279 15.71 -18.49 -6.43
C LEU A 279 15.62 -19.33 -7.70
N THR A 280 16.04 -20.58 -7.65
CA THR A 280 15.76 -21.59 -8.67
C THR A 280 14.27 -21.89 -8.80
N SER A 281 13.85 -22.61 -9.83
CA SER A 281 12.44 -23.00 -9.99
C SER A 281 11.96 -23.92 -8.89
N GLN A 282 12.81 -24.81 -8.41
CA GLN A 282 12.50 -25.76 -7.34
C GLN A 282 12.36 -25.02 -5.99
N GLU A 283 13.30 -24.17 -5.63
CA GLU A 283 13.26 -23.36 -4.40
C GLU A 283 12.03 -22.44 -4.39
N ARG A 284 11.70 -21.80 -5.54
CA ARG A 284 10.46 -21.03 -5.65
C ARG A 284 9.20 -21.87 -5.41
N ALA A 285 9.16 -23.10 -5.92
CA ALA A 285 8.04 -24.00 -5.69
C ALA A 285 7.92 -24.37 -4.21
N GLN A 286 9.05 -24.69 -3.55
CA GLN A 286 9.10 -25.00 -2.12
C GLN A 286 8.65 -23.81 -1.25
N VAL A 287 9.21 -22.62 -1.47
CA VAL A 287 8.82 -21.41 -0.75
C VAL A 287 7.34 -21.08 -0.98
N ASN A 288 6.84 -21.20 -2.22
CA ASN A 288 5.41 -21.01 -2.50
C ASN A 288 4.52 -21.99 -1.72
N HIS A 289 4.93 -23.26 -1.61
CA HIS A 289 4.20 -24.26 -0.82
C HIS A 289 4.18 -23.90 0.67
N GLN A 290 5.31 -23.50 1.24
CA GLN A 290 5.41 -23.05 2.64
C GLN A 290 4.55 -21.81 2.90
N GLN A 291 4.62 -20.80 2.02
CA GLN A 291 3.78 -19.60 2.11
C GLN A 291 2.28 -19.91 1.97
N ASN A 292 1.90 -20.90 1.15
CA ASN A 292 0.50 -21.37 1.07
C ASN A 292 0.04 -21.95 2.40
N ASN A 293 0.87 -22.78 3.03
CA ASN A 293 0.55 -23.40 4.32
C ASN A 293 0.46 -22.34 5.43
N THR A 294 1.40 -21.39 5.47
CA THR A 294 1.35 -20.28 6.43
C THR A 294 0.10 -19.42 6.22
N SER A 295 -0.27 -19.14 4.96
CA SER A 295 -1.48 -18.37 4.65
C SER A 295 -2.77 -19.06 5.13
N LYS A 296 -2.85 -20.38 4.99
CA LYS A 296 -3.96 -21.20 5.54
C LYS A 296 -3.98 -21.14 7.07
N GLN A 297 -2.81 -21.26 7.70
CA GLN A 297 -2.70 -21.20 9.16
C GLN A 297 -3.14 -19.83 9.68
N ILE A 298 -2.68 -18.72 9.09
CA ILE A 298 -3.12 -17.36 9.46
C ILE A 298 -4.65 -17.25 9.36
N TYR A 299 -5.26 -17.83 8.32
CA TYR A 299 -6.70 -17.82 8.18
C TYR A 299 -7.38 -18.60 9.30
N ASN A 300 -6.94 -19.84 9.56
CA ASN A 300 -7.52 -20.71 10.57
C ASN A 300 -7.39 -20.10 11.98
N ASP A 301 -6.22 -19.59 12.33
CA ASP A 301 -5.95 -19.00 13.65
C ASP A 301 -6.78 -17.73 13.88
N LYS A 302 -7.03 -16.94 12.84
CA LYS A 302 -7.90 -15.77 12.92
C LYS A 302 -9.41 -16.08 13.03
N HIS A 303 -9.82 -17.30 12.69
CA HIS A 303 -11.24 -17.72 12.65
C HIS A 303 -11.55 -18.88 13.61
N ASN A 304 -10.61 -19.27 14.46
CA ASN A 304 -10.86 -20.19 15.56
C ASN A 304 -11.38 -19.43 16.80
N GLY A 305 -11.85 -20.15 17.81
CA GLY A 305 -12.35 -19.55 19.04
C GLY A 305 -11.28 -19.01 20.01
N ASN A 306 -9.98 -19.15 19.67
CA ASN A 306 -8.85 -18.75 20.51
C ASN A 306 -8.51 -17.28 20.27
N THR A 307 -9.39 -16.38 20.70
CA THR A 307 -9.10 -14.94 20.65
C THR A 307 -8.33 -14.51 21.87
N ASP A 308 -7.57 -13.41 21.78
CA ASP A 308 -6.85 -12.84 22.93
C ASP A 308 -7.81 -12.51 24.09
N HIS A 309 -9.03 -12.09 23.77
CA HIS A 309 -10.09 -11.84 24.76
C HIS A 309 -10.56 -13.13 25.46
N ALA A 310 -10.70 -14.24 24.75
CA ALA A 310 -11.09 -15.52 25.32
C ALA A 310 -10.00 -16.08 26.26
N VAL A 311 -8.73 -15.91 25.88
CA VAL A 311 -7.58 -16.31 26.71
C VAL A 311 -7.49 -15.46 27.98
N GLN A 312 -7.74 -14.16 27.89
CA GLN A 312 -7.76 -13.27 29.07
C GLN A 312 -8.91 -13.59 30.02
N GLN A 313 -10.12 -13.89 29.52
CA GLN A 313 -11.24 -14.31 30.34
C GLN A 313 -10.97 -15.62 31.05
N HIS A 314 -10.47 -16.63 30.38
CA HIS A 314 -10.14 -17.94 30.97
C HIS A 314 -9.07 -17.82 32.06
N ASN A 315 -8.05 -16.98 31.86
CA ASN A 315 -7.00 -16.73 32.85
C ASN A 315 -7.51 -15.92 34.06
N SER A 316 -8.50 -15.04 33.86
CA SER A 316 -9.12 -14.30 34.98
C SER A 316 -10.02 -15.19 35.84
N GLU A 317 -10.77 -16.12 35.22
CA GLU A 317 -11.63 -17.08 35.95
C GLU A 317 -10.81 -18.12 36.72
N GLN A 318 -9.62 -18.53 36.24
CA GLN A 318 -8.73 -19.41 37.00
C GLN A 318 -8.03 -18.74 38.17
N LYS A 319 -7.86 -17.41 38.18
CA LYS A 319 -7.28 -16.65 39.31
C LYS A 319 -8.27 -16.42 40.46
N HIS A 320 -9.55 -16.61 40.19
CA HIS A 320 -10.62 -16.42 41.17
C HIS A 320 -11.19 -17.75 41.72
N ARG A 321 -10.59 -18.87 41.38
CA ARG A 321 -10.81 -20.18 41.98
C ARG A 321 -9.59 -20.59 42.81
#